data_b45f3c29ea9ab0259d088f0e549e40cd
#
_entry.id   b45f3c29ea9ab0259d088f0e549e40cd
#
_cell.length_a   1.000
_cell.length_b   1.000
_cell.length_c   1.000
_cell.angle_alpha   90.00
_cell.angle_beta   90.00
_cell.angle_gamma   90.00
#
_symmetry.space_group_name_H-M   'P 1'
#
loop_
_entity.id
_entity.type
_entity.pdbx_description
1 polymer ?
#
loop_
_entity_poly.entity_id
_entity_poly.type
_entity_poly.pdbx_seq_one_letter_code
_entity_poly.pdbx_strand_id
1 'polypeptide(L)'
;MLQGVHNWTSNNIYVLNQKVVVDSEATLNIEAGTIIKGTAGQGSLASALVIARGGMINANGTENAPIIFTSVSDNIEIGQSSGTNLGPNDQGLWGGVLILGNAPCSFSGDVSELQIEGIPADDTFGLYGGNNPNDNSGSFTYVSIRHGGAVIGADNEINGLTLGGVGDNTIINNVEVVANSDDGIEFFGGTVNANNLLIWASGDDGIDIDQAYSGTISNSVVILGDNSDHALEIDGPEGSLFDSFILNNITLIGNEITENGEYADYRSNAMGSTNNIYALSLIHI
;
A
#
# COMPACT_ATOMS: atom_id res chain seq x y z
N MET A 1 6.89 6.42 18.41
CA MET A 1 7.00 7.60 17.53
C MET A 1 8.45 7.90 17.28
N LEU A 2 8.85 8.08 16.03
CA LEU A 2 10.20 8.45 15.60
C LEU A 2 10.21 9.96 15.32
N GLN A 3 11.17 10.68 15.91
CA GLN A 3 11.37 12.12 15.71
C GLN A 3 12.80 12.38 15.24
N GLY A 4 13.01 13.34 14.35
CA GLY A 4 14.31 13.62 13.76
C GLY A 4 14.68 12.58 12.70
N VAL A 5 15.96 12.23 12.59
CA VAL A 5 16.46 11.33 11.55
C VAL A 5 16.81 9.97 12.13
N HIS A 6 16.22 8.92 11.56
CA HIS A 6 16.50 7.53 11.92
C HIS A 6 17.08 6.79 10.72
N ASN A 7 18.04 5.90 10.97
CA ASN A 7 18.64 5.06 9.93
C ASN A 7 18.54 3.59 10.33
N TRP A 8 17.83 2.81 9.53
CA TRP A 8 17.74 1.37 9.67
C TRP A 8 18.69 0.70 8.67
N THR A 9 19.50 -0.21 9.16
CA THR A 9 20.62 -0.80 8.42
C THR A 9 20.41 -2.28 8.16
N SER A 10 20.92 -2.78 7.05
CA SER A 10 20.71 -4.14 6.56
C SER A 10 21.36 -5.26 7.41
N ASN A 11 22.20 -4.90 8.37
CA ASN A 11 22.81 -5.85 9.30
C ASN A 11 21.94 -6.13 10.55
N ASN A 12 20.72 -5.58 10.60
CA ASN A 12 19.74 -5.79 11.66
C ASN A 12 18.39 -6.20 11.08
N ILE A 13 17.63 -6.98 11.85
CA ILE A 13 16.20 -7.17 11.66
C ILE A 13 15.49 -6.22 12.62
N TYR A 14 14.64 -5.34 12.09
CA TYR A 14 13.84 -4.43 12.90
C TYR A 14 12.48 -5.06 13.18
N VAL A 15 11.98 -4.90 14.41
CA VAL A 15 10.68 -5.44 14.79
C VAL A 15 9.75 -4.28 15.13
N LEU A 16 8.65 -4.18 14.39
CA LEU A 16 7.54 -3.28 14.69
C LEU A 16 6.68 -3.94 15.76
N ASN A 17 6.78 -3.43 16.99
CA ASN A 17 5.93 -3.85 18.10
C ASN A 17 4.82 -2.80 18.26
N GLN A 18 3.64 -3.07 17.70
CA GLN A 18 2.54 -2.12 17.49
C GLN A 18 2.89 -1.07 16.41
N LYS A 19 2.11 0.01 16.31
CA LYS A 19 2.34 1.09 15.34
C LYS A 19 3.64 1.83 15.62
N VAL A 20 4.49 1.92 14.60
CA VAL A 20 5.68 2.78 14.59
C VAL A 20 5.39 3.95 13.67
N VAL A 21 5.37 5.15 14.22
CA VAL A 21 5.02 6.38 13.50
C VAL A 21 6.27 7.20 13.24
N VAL A 22 6.52 7.54 11.99
CA VAL A 22 7.48 8.58 11.57
C VAL A 22 6.72 9.90 11.64
N ASP A 23 7.06 10.72 12.62
CA ASP A 23 6.36 11.97 12.93
C ASP A 23 6.55 13.02 11.83
N SER A 24 5.72 14.04 11.83
CA SER A 24 5.92 15.24 11.02
C SER A 24 7.34 15.79 11.21
N GLU A 25 8.00 16.21 10.13
CA GLU A 25 9.40 16.67 10.11
C GLU A 25 10.46 15.61 10.46
N ALA A 26 10.06 14.36 10.71
CA ALA A 26 10.99 13.25 10.89
C ALA A 26 11.33 12.57 9.56
N THR A 27 12.47 11.91 9.51
CA THR A 27 12.91 11.14 8.35
C THR A 27 13.37 9.75 8.77
N LEU A 28 12.80 8.73 8.15
CA LEU A 28 13.26 7.35 8.26
C LEU A 28 14.01 6.95 6.98
N ASN A 29 15.30 6.67 7.12
CA ASN A 29 16.10 6.10 6.05
C ASN A 29 16.26 4.60 6.28
N ILE A 30 15.98 3.79 5.26
CA ILE A 30 16.09 2.33 5.29
C ILE A 30 17.09 1.89 4.22
N GLU A 31 18.15 1.23 4.64
CA GLU A 31 19.20 0.71 3.76
C GLU A 31 18.69 -0.47 2.94
N ALA A 32 19.18 -0.60 1.69
CA ALA A 32 18.88 -1.74 0.83
C ALA A 32 19.21 -3.08 1.51
N GLY A 33 18.30 -4.05 1.40
CA GLY A 33 18.42 -5.37 2.02
C GLY A 33 18.01 -5.44 3.50
N THR A 34 17.46 -4.36 4.06
CA THR A 34 16.93 -4.38 5.44
C THR A 34 15.64 -5.20 5.51
N ILE A 35 15.52 -6.01 6.57
CA ILE A 35 14.33 -6.78 6.90
C ILE A 35 13.62 -6.14 8.08
N ILE A 36 12.32 -5.87 7.92
CA ILE A 36 11.45 -5.32 8.94
C ILE A 36 10.31 -6.31 9.20
N LYS A 37 10.09 -6.68 10.45
CA LYS A 37 9.07 -7.66 10.83
C LYS A 37 8.03 -7.04 11.76
N GLY A 38 6.76 -7.13 11.38
CA GLY A 38 5.63 -6.74 12.22
C GLY A 38 5.24 -7.85 13.21
N THR A 39 4.91 -7.48 14.46
CA THR A 39 4.32 -8.42 15.41
C THR A 39 2.84 -8.64 15.10
N ALA A 40 2.33 -9.82 15.44
CA ALA A 40 0.89 -10.07 15.37
C ALA A 40 0.13 -9.18 16.36
N GLY A 41 -1.08 -8.78 15.98
CA GLY A 41 -2.00 -7.99 16.79
C GLY A 41 -3.17 -7.52 15.97
N GLN A 42 -4.27 -7.18 16.64
CA GLN A 42 -5.48 -6.63 16.02
C GLN A 42 -5.91 -5.37 16.77
N GLY A 43 -6.75 -4.55 16.16
CA GLY A 43 -7.20 -3.29 16.75
C GLY A 43 -6.03 -2.35 17.03
N SER A 44 -6.02 -1.75 18.20
CA SER A 44 -4.94 -0.86 18.64
C SER A 44 -3.58 -1.56 18.81
N LEU A 45 -3.57 -2.89 18.85
CA LEU A 45 -2.36 -3.71 18.98
C LEU A 45 -1.77 -4.13 17.62
N ALA A 46 -2.43 -3.85 16.51
CA ALA A 46 -1.91 -4.12 15.18
C ALA A 46 -0.58 -3.37 14.97
N SER A 47 0.41 -4.06 14.46
CA SER A 47 1.69 -3.45 14.13
C SER A 47 1.64 -2.87 12.72
N ALA A 48 2.11 -1.66 12.54
CA ALA A 48 2.21 -1.02 11.24
C ALA A 48 3.34 0.01 11.23
N LEU A 49 3.84 0.35 10.05
CA LEU A 49 4.68 1.53 9.85
C LEU A 49 3.82 2.65 9.28
N VAL A 50 3.73 3.76 9.97
CA VAL A 50 2.97 4.94 9.55
C VAL A 50 3.93 6.09 9.30
N ILE A 51 3.93 6.61 8.09
CA ILE A 51 4.58 7.87 7.75
C ILE A 51 3.49 8.93 7.87
N ALA A 52 3.49 9.66 8.97
CA ALA A 52 2.51 10.72 9.20
C ALA A 52 2.69 11.86 8.20
N ARG A 53 1.63 12.61 7.95
CA ARG A 53 1.65 13.76 7.04
C ARG A 53 2.78 14.74 7.42
N GLY A 54 3.69 15.01 6.46
CA GLY A 54 4.89 15.82 6.68
C GLY A 54 6.11 15.05 7.21
N GLY A 55 5.97 13.75 7.51
CA GLY A 55 7.08 12.83 7.72
C GLY A 55 7.65 12.33 6.39
N MET A 56 8.85 11.77 6.40
CA MET A 56 9.52 11.26 5.20
C MET A 56 10.05 9.85 5.40
N ILE A 57 9.92 9.02 4.36
CA ILE A 57 10.57 7.73 4.27
C ILE A 57 11.48 7.68 3.04
N ASN A 58 12.73 7.26 3.23
CA ASN A 58 13.66 6.94 2.16
C ASN A 58 13.99 5.45 2.25
N ALA A 59 13.13 4.62 1.68
CA ALA A 59 13.28 3.18 1.58
C ALA A 59 13.75 2.87 0.15
N ASN A 60 15.06 2.85 -0.06
CA ASN A 60 15.66 2.67 -1.37
C ASN A 60 16.39 1.34 -1.43
N GLY A 61 15.64 0.26 -1.69
CA GLY A 61 16.19 -1.05 -2.00
C GLY A 61 16.83 -1.10 -3.39
N THR A 62 17.29 -2.28 -3.77
CA THR A 62 17.77 -2.57 -5.13
C THR A 62 17.25 -3.93 -5.59
N GLU A 63 17.32 -4.23 -6.88
CA GLU A 63 16.93 -5.52 -7.43
C GLU A 63 17.59 -6.71 -6.69
N ASN A 64 18.85 -6.58 -6.30
CA ASN A 64 19.60 -7.63 -5.62
C ASN A 64 19.55 -7.55 -4.09
N ALA A 65 19.00 -6.49 -3.54
CA ALA A 65 18.88 -6.24 -2.10
C ALA A 65 17.58 -5.45 -1.83
N PRO A 66 16.40 -6.03 -2.05
CA PRO A 66 15.12 -5.39 -1.74
C PRO A 66 14.99 -5.17 -0.23
N ILE A 67 14.23 -4.14 0.14
CA ILE A 67 13.80 -3.95 1.52
C ILE A 67 12.55 -4.81 1.73
N ILE A 68 12.50 -5.59 2.80
CA ILE A 68 11.41 -6.54 3.02
C ILE A 68 10.69 -6.23 4.33
N PHE A 69 9.39 -5.95 4.21
CA PHE A 69 8.45 -5.89 5.32
C PHE A 69 7.66 -7.20 5.37
N THR A 70 7.64 -7.86 6.51
CA THR A 70 6.94 -9.14 6.69
C THR A 70 6.53 -9.34 8.16
N SER A 71 5.97 -10.50 8.50
CA SER A 71 5.62 -10.87 9.88
C SER A 71 6.82 -11.44 10.66
N VAL A 72 6.80 -11.30 11.99
CA VAL A 72 7.72 -12.05 12.87
C VAL A 72 7.58 -13.57 12.71
N SER A 73 6.46 -14.05 12.16
CA SER A 73 6.24 -15.47 11.87
C SER A 73 7.02 -15.96 10.65
N ASP A 74 7.49 -15.06 9.78
CA ASP A 74 8.33 -15.40 8.62
C ASP A 74 9.74 -15.76 9.10
N ASN A 75 10.26 -16.89 8.65
CA ASN A 75 11.59 -17.37 9.03
C ASN A 75 12.74 -16.76 8.20
N ILE A 76 12.47 -15.74 7.42
CA ILE A 76 13.49 -15.02 6.62
C ILE A 76 14.59 -14.46 7.53
N GLU A 77 15.84 -14.58 7.10
CA GLU A 77 17.03 -14.10 7.79
C GLU A 77 17.81 -13.06 6.97
N ILE A 78 18.71 -12.32 7.61
CA ILE A 78 19.55 -11.32 6.96
C ILE A 78 20.28 -11.93 5.75
N GLY A 79 20.22 -11.21 4.62
CA GLY A 79 20.84 -11.62 3.36
C GLY A 79 20.00 -12.57 2.51
N GLN A 80 18.81 -12.96 2.97
CA GLN A 80 17.84 -13.72 2.16
C GLN A 80 16.82 -12.77 1.50
N SER A 81 16.22 -13.23 0.41
CA SER A 81 15.13 -12.53 -0.28
C SER A 81 13.75 -13.11 0.03
N SER A 82 13.67 -14.29 0.67
CA SER A 82 12.43 -14.94 1.09
C SER A 82 12.66 -15.92 2.22
N GLY A 83 11.63 -16.10 3.06
CA GLY A 83 11.50 -17.24 3.95
C GLY A 83 11.05 -18.51 3.21
N THR A 84 10.80 -19.58 3.97
CA THR A 84 10.42 -20.89 3.43
C THR A 84 9.16 -21.46 4.10
N ASN A 85 8.56 -20.76 5.03
CA ASN A 85 7.49 -21.27 5.88
C ASN A 85 6.12 -20.59 5.68
N LEU A 86 6.07 -19.44 4.99
CA LEU A 86 4.84 -18.74 4.68
C LEU A 86 4.58 -18.77 3.16
N GLY A 87 3.32 -18.78 2.78
CA GLY A 87 2.85 -18.83 1.40
C GLY A 87 1.76 -17.81 1.12
N PRO A 88 1.14 -17.84 -0.07
CA PRO A 88 0.17 -16.84 -0.52
C PRO A 88 -1.13 -16.79 0.32
N ASN A 89 -1.43 -17.83 1.08
CA ASN A 89 -2.62 -17.91 1.93
C ASN A 89 -2.33 -17.53 3.39
N ASP A 90 -1.09 -17.19 3.74
CA ASP A 90 -0.72 -16.71 5.08
C ASP A 90 -0.85 -15.17 5.11
N GLN A 91 -2.06 -14.69 5.36
CA GLN A 91 -2.47 -13.29 5.34
C GLN A 91 -2.77 -12.79 6.77
N GLY A 92 -2.89 -11.48 6.99
CA GLY A 92 -3.33 -10.87 8.24
C GLY A 92 -2.39 -11.06 9.44
N LEU A 93 -1.11 -11.36 9.21
CA LEU A 93 -0.16 -11.69 10.27
C LEU A 93 0.45 -10.45 10.95
N TRP A 94 0.32 -9.29 10.35
CA TRP A 94 0.69 -7.96 10.85
C TRP A 94 -0.09 -6.92 10.05
N GLY A 95 0.02 -5.62 10.34
CA GLY A 95 -0.65 -4.59 9.55
C GLY A 95 -0.04 -4.42 8.17
N GLY A 96 0.52 -3.26 7.92
CA GLY A 96 1.06 -2.86 6.64
C GLY A 96 1.89 -1.60 6.76
N VAL A 97 2.05 -0.90 5.63
CA VAL A 97 2.76 0.38 5.54
C VAL A 97 1.79 1.46 5.07
N LEU A 98 1.67 2.55 5.82
CA LEU A 98 0.84 3.71 5.47
C LEU A 98 1.73 4.92 5.23
N ILE A 99 1.55 5.58 4.09
CA ILE A 99 2.21 6.85 3.74
C ILE A 99 1.12 7.90 3.56
N LEU A 100 1.14 8.91 4.41
CA LEU A 100 0.11 9.94 4.49
C LEU A 100 0.69 11.30 4.07
N GLY A 101 0.09 11.89 3.05
CA GLY A 101 0.55 13.13 2.44
C GLY A 101 -0.48 14.26 2.55
N ASN A 102 -0.16 15.37 1.90
CA ASN A 102 -0.91 16.61 1.93
C ASN A 102 -1.46 17.00 0.54
N ALA A 103 -1.59 16.03 -0.37
CA ALA A 103 -2.16 16.24 -1.69
C ALA A 103 -3.69 16.23 -1.65
N PRO A 104 -4.38 16.78 -2.67
CA PRO A 104 -5.83 16.83 -2.73
C PRO A 104 -6.48 15.44 -2.76
N CYS A 105 -7.60 15.31 -2.02
CA CYS A 105 -8.47 14.14 -2.02
C CYS A 105 -9.93 14.61 -2.06
N SER A 106 -10.81 13.82 -2.64
CA SER A 106 -12.23 14.11 -2.75
C SER A 106 -13.00 13.50 -1.58
N PHE A 107 -13.13 14.21 -0.50
CA PHE A 107 -13.81 13.74 0.69
C PHE A 107 -15.30 14.11 0.73
N SER A 108 -16.11 13.23 1.30
CA SER A 108 -17.52 13.52 1.58
C SER A 108 -17.67 14.77 2.44
N GLY A 109 -18.56 15.68 2.04
CA GLY A 109 -18.74 16.97 2.67
C GLY A 109 -17.66 18.01 2.40
N ASP A 110 -16.80 17.77 1.41
CA ASP A 110 -15.75 18.69 0.95
C ASP A 110 -14.81 19.19 2.06
N VAL A 111 -14.53 18.35 3.04
CA VAL A 111 -13.52 18.64 4.06
C VAL A 111 -12.12 18.61 3.45
N SER A 112 -11.16 19.30 4.06
CA SER A 112 -9.80 19.40 3.52
C SER A 112 -8.87 18.27 3.94
N GLU A 113 -9.26 17.52 4.98
CA GLU A 113 -8.48 16.42 5.54
C GLU A 113 -9.41 15.41 6.22
N LEU A 114 -9.00 14.17 6.27
CA LEU A 114 -9.74 13.09 6.91
C LEU A 114 -8.78 12.18 7.67
N GLN A 115 -9.34 11.39 8.58
CA GLN A 115 -8.62 10.29 9.23
C GLN A 115 -8.59 9.09 8.30
N ILE A 116 -7.41 8.54 8.06
CA ILE A 116 -7.25 7.32 7.25
C ILE A 116 -7.89 6.14 7.98
N GLU A 117 -8.50 5.26 7.26
CA GLU A 117 -8.90 3.97 7.79
C GLU A 117 -7.69 3.16 8.27
N GLY A 118 -7.93 2.09 9.01
CA GLY A 118 -6.84 1.35 9.60
C GLY A 118 -6.12 2.04 10.77
N ILE A 119 -6.45 3.29 11.10
CA ILE A 119 -5.92 4.02 12.24
C ILE A 119 -7.07 4.52 13.12
N PRO A 120 -7.07 4.28 14.45
CA PRO A 120 -8.12 4.76 15.34
C PRO A 120 -8.38 6.26 15.19
N ALA A 121 -9.67 6.67 15.23
CA ALA A 121 -10.10 8.04 14.96
C ALA A 121 -9.57 9.09 15.97
N ASP A 122 -9.12 8.67 17.13
CA ASP A 122 -8.50 9.51 18.16
C ASP A 122 -6.97 9.61 18.03
N ASP A 123 -6.37 8.92 17.06
CA ASP A 123 -4.94 8.94 16.78
C ASP A 123 -4.61 10.05 15.78
N THR A 124 -3.97 11.10 16.23
CA THR A 124 -3.69 12.30 15.44
C THR A 124 -2.70 12.10 14.28
N PHE A 125 -2.08 10.93 14.19
CA PHE A 125 -1.11 10.60 13.13
C PHE A 125 -1.74 10.01 11.87
N GLY A 126 -3.04 9.73 11.90
CA GLY A 126 -3.77 9.19 10.77
C GLY A 126 -4.36 10.24 9.82
N LEU A 127 -4.17 11.53 10.05
CA LEU A 127 -4.71 12.57 9.17
C LEU A 127 -3.97 12.61 7.83
N TYR A 128 -4.72 12.69 6.73
CA TYR A 128 -4.20 12.83 5.37
C TYR A 128 -5.04 13.80 4.54
N GLY A 129 -4.55 14.12 3.35
CA GLY A 129 -5.18 15.08 2.45
C GLY A 129 -4.76 16.52 2.73
N GLY A 130 -5.11 17.40 1.82
CA GLY A 130 -4.76 18.82 1.85
C GLY A 130 -4.89 19.48 0.49
N ASN A 131 -3.97 20.38 0.17
CA ASN A 131 -4.02 21.16 -1.06
C ASN A 131 -2.66 21.28 -1.81
N ASN A 132 -1.70 20.45 -1.45
CA ASN A 132 -0.39 20.45 -2.10
C ASN A 132 -0.22 19.24 -3.03
N PRO A 133 -0.53 19.34 -4.33
CA PRO A 133 -0.39 18.23 -5.26
C PRO A 133 1.07 17.78 -5.43
N ASN A 134 2.04 18.64 -5.11
CA ASN A 134 3.46 18.32 -5.16
C ASN A 134 4.01 17.93 -3.77
N ASP A 135 3.19 17.35 -2.91
CA ASP A 135 3.64 16.83 -1.63
C ASP A 135 4.73 15.77 -1.80
N ASN A 136 5.62 15.69 -0.81
CA ASN A 136 6.76 14.79 -0.86
C ASN A 136 6.89 14.03 0.46
N SER A 137 6.56 12.78 0.43
CA SER A 137 6.73 11.84 1.54
C SER A 137 8.02 11.00 1.44
N GLY A 138 8.87 11.28 0.43
CA GLY A 138 10.18 10.63 0.21
C GLY A 138 10.20 9.65 -0.95
N SER A 139 10.87 8.51 -0.78
CA SER A 139 11.04 7.49 -1.81
C SER A 139 10.86 6.08 -1.27
N PHE A 140 10.13 5.26 -2.01
CA PHE A 140 9.79 3.88 -1.66
C PHE A 140 10.02 3.00 -2.89
N THR A 141 11.22 2.42 -2.98
CA THR A 141 11.68 1.74 -4.19
C THR A 141 12.32 0.39 -3.88
N TYR A 142 12.03 -0.61 -4.70
CA TYR A 142 12.45 -2.01 -4.48
C TYR A 142 12.11 -2.47 -3.07
N VAL A 143 10.84 -2.35 -2.73
CA VAL A 143 10.27 -2.75 -1.44
C VAL A 143 9.28 -3.88 -1.65
N SER A 144 9.35 -4.89 -0.80
CA SER A 144 8.39 -5.99 -0.73
C SER A 144 7.66 -5.96 0.60
N ILE A 145 6.32 -5.98 0.57
CA ILE A 145 5.43 -6.02 1.74
C ILE A 145 4.68 -7.35 1.69
N ARG A 146 4.75 -8.15 2.75
CA ARG A 146 4.24 -9.52 2.73
C ARG A 146 3.44 -9.86 3.98
N HIS A 147 2.37 -10.64 3.78
CA HIS A 147 1.60 -11.26 4.86
C HIS A 147 0.93 -10.25 5.82
N GLY A 148 0.61 -9.05 5.29
CA GLY A 148 -0.07 -7.98 6.02
C GLY A 148 -1.59 -8.14 6.06
N GLY A 149 -2.29 -7.06 6.44
CA GLY A 149 -3.75 -7.01 6.45
C GLY A 149 -4.38 -7.26 7.82
N ALA A 150 -3.72 -6.87 8.92
CA ALA A 150 -4.30 -7.07 10.24
C ALA A 150 -5.58 -6.24 10.43
N VAL A 151 -6.62 -6.88 10.97
CA VAL A 151 -7.91 -6.26 11.29
C VAL A 151 -7.76 -5.23 12.42
N ILE A 152 -8.25 -4.02 12.20
CA ILE A 152 -8.25 -2.95 13.21
C ILE A 152 -9.63 -2.74 13.82
N GLY A 153 -10.69 -2.98 13.08
CA GLY A 153 -12.08 -2.87 13.53
C GLY A 153 -13.00 -3.78 12.73
N ALA A 154 -14.29 -3.68 12.91
CA ALA A 154 -15.24 -4.36 12.05
C ALA A 154 -15.19 -3.74 10.66
N ASP A 155 -14.98 -4.57 9.64
CA ASP A 155 -14.85 -4.16 8.25
C ASP A 155 -13.80 -3.04 8.05
N ASN A 156 -12.63 -3.18 8.70
CA ASN A 156 -11.55 -2.20 8.66
C ASN A 156 -10.22 -2.91 8.92
N GLU A 157 -9.53 -3.21 7.87
CA GLU A 157 -8.22 -3.84 7.81
C GLU A 157 -7.16 -2.82 7.39
N ILE A 158 -5.91 -3.24 7.36
CA ILE A 158 -4.80 -2.43 6.82
C ILE A 158 -4.39 -3.00 5.47
N ASN A 159 -4.38 -2.16 4.44
CA ASN A 159 -3.83 -2.53 3.15
C ASN A 159 -2.33 -2.87 3.22
N GLY A 160 -1.81 -3.59 2.25
CA GLY A 160 -0.37 -3.83 2.16
C GLY A 160 0.40 -2.52 2.12
N LEU A 161 0.05 -1.65 1.19
CA LEU A 161 0.53 -0.26 1.11
C LEU A 161 -0.67 0.69 0.97
N THR A 162 -0.87 1.53 1.96
CA THR A 162 -1.87 2.61 1.92
C THR A 162 -1.20 3.92 1.54
N LEU A 163 -1.71 4.60 0.51
CA LEU A 163 -1.22 5.89 0.02
C LEU A 163 -2.32 6.95 0.16
N GLY A 164 -2.39 7.59 1.34
CA GLY A 164 -3.41 8.61 1.64
C GLY A 164 -2.96 10.02 1.27
N GLY A 165 -3.53 10.65 0.24
CA GLY A 165 -3.21 12.02 -0.17
C GLY A 165 -1.74 12.25 -0.49
N VAL A 166 -1.05 11.28 -1.06
CA VAL A 166 0.37 11.36 -1.39
C VAL A 166 0.56 12.15 -2.68
N GLY A 167 1.53 13.06 -2.71
CA GLY A 167 1.79 13.97 -3.83
C GLY A 167 2.84 13.47 -4.82
N ASP A 168 2.90 14.13 -5.98
CA ASP A 168 3.68 13.70 -7.15
C ASP A 168 5.21 13.86 -7.02
N ASN A 169 5.69 14.54 -5.98
CA ASN A 169 7.12 14.54 -5.64
C ASN A 169 7.56 13.30 -4.84
N THR A 170 6.63 12.45 -4.41
CA THR A 170 6.93 11.16 -3.79
C THR A 170 7.23 10.10 -4.86
N ILE A 171 8.24 9.28 -4.63
CA ILE A 171 8.65 8.24 -5.58
C ILE A 171 8.15 6.88 -5.09
N ILE A 172 7.26 6.23 -5.86
CA ILE A 172 6.79 4.86 -5.65
C ILE A 172 7.17 4.03 -6.88
N ASN A 173 8.11 3.11 -6.73
CA ASN A 173 8.61 2.34 -7.87
C ASN A 173 9.16 0.97 -7.48
N ASN A 174 8.88 -0.07 -8.28
CA ASN A 174 9.29 -1.44 -8.00
C ASN A 174 8.83 -1.89 -6.60
N VAL A 175 7.54 -1.83 -6.35
CA VAL A 175 6.93 -2.28 -5.10
C VAL A 175 6.19 -3.60 -5.32
N GLU A 176 6.46 -4.55 -4.44
CA GLU A 176 5.79 -5.85 -4.40
C GLU A 176 4.91 -5.92 -3.16
N VAL A 177 3.67 -6.39 -3.31
CA VAL A 177 2.79 -6.77 -2.19
C VAL A 177 2.37 -8.21 -2.38
N VAL A 178 2.52 -9.03 -1.33
CA VAL A 178 2.21 -10.47 -1.37
C VAL A 178 1.39 -10.86 -0.16
N ALA A 179 0.26 -11.52 -0.41
CA ALA A 179 -0.57 -12.14 0.63
C ALA A 179 -1.00 -11.13 1.72
N ASN A 180 -1.55 -10.00 1.33
CA ASN A 180 -2.26 -9.10 2.25
C ASN A 180 -3.68 -9.62 2.48
N SER A 181 -4.27 -9.42 3.66
CA SER A 181 -5.64 -9.89 3.94
C SER A 181 -6.70 -8.96 3.37
N ASP A 182 -6.37 -7.72 3.18
CA ASP A 182 -7.10 -6.65 2.54
C ASP A 182 -6.46 -6.36 1.19
N ASP A 183 -6.58 -5.12 0.67
CA ASP A 183 -6.00 -4.75 -0.61
C ASP A 183 -4.48 -4.87 -0.67
N GLY A 184 -3.99 -5.04 -1.87
CA GLY A 184 -2.57 -4.96 -2.13
C GLY A 184 -2.05 -3.55 -1.94
N ILE A 185 -2.53 -2.62 -2.74
CA ILE A 185 -2.18 -1.19 -2.68
C ILE A 185 -3.44 -0.36 -2.89
N GLU A 186 -3.73 0.53 -1.94
CA GLU A 186 -4.84 1.46 -2.06
C GLU A 186 -4.39 2.92 -2.14
N PHE A 187 -5.03 3.66 -3.06
CA PHE A 187 -4.78 5.07 -3.36
C PHE A 187 -5.96 5.93 -2.92
N PHE A 188 -5.93 6.44 -1.71
CA PHE A 188 -6.92 7.42 -1.20
C PHE A 188 -6.62 8.82 -1.74
N GLY A 189 -7.12 9.15 -2.91
CA GLY A 189 -6.84 10.41 -3.55
C GLY A 189 -5.36 10.68 -3.83
N GLY A 190 -4.97 11.95 -3.88
CA GLY A 190 -3.59 12.35 -4.14
C GLY A 190 -3.19 12.32 -5.61
N THR A 191 -1.91 12.56 -5.86
CA THR A 191 -1.37 12.79 -7.22
C THR A 191 -0.11 11.97 -7.50
N VAL A 192 0.30 11.09 -6.59
CA VAL A 192 1.53 10.30 -6.69
C VAL A 192 1.51 9.40 -7.93
N ASN A 193 2.65 9.31 -8.61
CA ASN A 193 2.82 8.34 -9.69
C ASN A 193 3.48 7.06 -9.15
N ALA A 194 2.94 5.91 -9.54
CA ALA A 194 3.46 4.60 -9.17
C ALA A 194 3.84 3.80 -10.41
N ASN A 195 4.96 3.10 -10.35
CA ASN A 195 5.45 2.36 -11.50
C ASN A 195 6.08 1.01 -11.10
N ASN A 196 5.89 -0.01 -11.93
CA ASN A 196 6.41 -1.37 -11.69
C ASN A 196 5.89 -1.97 -10.37
N LEU A 197 4.58 -2.03 -10.20
CA LEU A 197 3.95 -2.68 -9.07
C LEU A 197 3.73 -4.17 -9.38
N LEU A 198 3.96 -5.03 -8.39
CA LEU A 198 3.61 -6.44 -8.44
C LEU A 198 2.75 -6.76 -7.22
N ILE A 199 1.50 -7.09 -7.44
CA ILE A 199 0.58 -7.50 -6.38
C ILE A 199 0.22 -8.96 -6.59
N TRP A 200 0.32 -9.79 -5.55
CA TRP A 200 -0.02 -11.19 -5.60
C TRP A 200 -0.78 -11.65 -4.37
N ALA A 201 -1.94 -12.24 -4.62
CA ALA A 201 -2.78 -12.90 -3.62
C ALA A 201 -3.20 -11.97 -2.47
N SER A 202 -3.70 -10.77 -2.79
CA SER A 202 -4.47 -9.96 -1.84
C SER A 202 -5.76 -10.70 -1.47
N GLY A 203 -6.28 -10.47 -0.27
CA GLY A 203 -7.49 -11.12 0.22
C GLY A 203 -8.76 -10.38 -0.21
N ASP A 204 -8.63 -9.11 -0.55
CA ASP A 204 -9.63 -8.31 -1.23
C ASP A 204 -9.09 -7.89 -2.59
N ASP A 205 -8.88 -6.64 -2.89
CA ASP A 205 -8.51 -6.17 -4.21
C ASP A 205 -6.99 -6.05 -4.43
N GLY A 206 -6.57 -6.09 -5.69
CA GLY A 206 -5.16 -5.93 -6.02
C GLY A 206 -4.71 -4.49 -5.90
N ILE A 207 -5.36 -3.60 -6.65
CA ILE A 207 -5.18 -2.15 -6.62
C ILE A 207 -6.54 -1.53 -6.44
N ASP A 208 -6.71 -0.77 -5.37
CA ASP A 208 -7.88 0.08 -5.15
C ASP A 208 -7.56 1.56 -5.39
N ILE A 209 -8.48 2.26 -6.05
CA ILE A 209 -8.38 3.67 -6.42
C ILE A 209 -9.62 4.40 -5.95
N ASP A 210 -9.44 5.32 -5.01
CA ASP A 210 -10.53 6.05 -4.38
C ASP A 210 -10.30 7.57 -4.35
N GLN A 211 -11.32 8.33 -3.95
CA GLN A 211 -11.29 9.75 -3.58
C GLN A 211 -10.66 10.68 -4.62
N ALA A 212 -10.96 10.44 -5.92
CA ALA A 212 -10.45 11.21 -7.04
C ALA A 212 -8.91 11.23 -7.15
N TYR A 213 -8.27 10.08 -6.89
CA TYR A 213 -6.86 9.92 -7.22
C TYR A 213 -6.56 10.37 -8.65
N SER A 214 -5.47 11.11 -8.86
CA SER A 214 -5.16 11.73 -10.15
C SER A 214 -3.72 11.50 -10.64
N GLY A 215 -3.06 10.48 -10.09
CA GLY A 215 -1.74 10.05 -10.56
C GLY A 215 -1.80 9.06 -11.74
N THR A 216 -0.64 8.54 -12.08
CA THR A 216 -0.48 7.49 -13.10
C THR A 216 0.10 6.23 -12.49
N ILE A 217 -0.57 5.09 -12.68
CA ILE A 217 -0.05 3.76 -12.35
C ILE A 217 0.40 3.10 -13.65
N SER A 218 1.66 2.66 -13.71
CA SER A 218 2.24 2.13 -14.95
C SER A 218 2.99 0.83 -14.75
N ASN A 219 3.03 0.00 -15.82
CA ASN A 219 3.87 -1.20 -15.93
C ASN A 219 3.68 -2.16 -14.74
N SER A 220 2.46 -2.43 -14.36
CA SER A 220 2.13 -3.17 -13.14
C SER A 220 1.46 -4.51 -13.45
N VAL A 221 1.60 -5.45 -12.54
CA VAL A 221 1.02 -6.78 -12.63
C VAL A 221 0.25 -7.09 -11.36
N VAL A 222 -1.00 -7.52 -11.52
CA VAL A 222 -1.82 -8.06 -10.44
C VAL A 222 -2.09 -9.53 -10.71
N ILE A 223 -1.81 -10.39 -9.74
CA ILE A 223 -2.04 -11.83 -9.80
C ILE A 223 -3.00 -12.19 -8.66
N LEU A 224 -4.22 -12.58 -9.01
CA LEU A 224 -5.23 -12.96 -8.05
C LEU A 224 -4.87 -14.29 -7.37
N GLY A 225 -5.06 -14.36 -6.06
CA GLY A 225 -4.96 -15.57 -5.25
C GLY A 225 -6.33 -16.24 -5.05
N ASP A 226 -6.36 -17.28 -4.22
CA ASP A 226 -7.59 -18.04 -3.96
C ASP A 226 -8.66 -17.24 -3.21
N ASN A 227 -8.24 -16.23 -2.46
CA ASN A 227 -9.12 -15.39 -1.63
C ASN A 227 -9.34 -13.98 -2.21
N SER A 228 -8.74 -13.67 -3.36
CA SER A 228 -8.85 -12.33 -3.96
C SER A 228 -10.25 -12.10 -4.52
N ASP A 229 -10.75 -10.86 -4.35
CA ASP A 229 -11.99 -10.41 -4.99
C ASP A 229 -11.66 -9.89 -6.39
N HIS A 230 -11.21 -8.66 -6.60
CA HIS A 230 -10.88 -8.13 -7.91
C HIS A 230 -9.39 -7.81 -8.07
N ALA A 231 -8.93 -7.67 -9.29
CA ALA A 231 -7.59 -7.15 -9.56
C ALA A 231 -7.54 -5.62 -9.45
N LEU A 232 -8.66 -4.97 -9.72
CA LEU A 232 -8.85 -3.52 -9.62
C LEU A 232 -10.20 -3.23 -8.98
N GLU A 233 -10.23 -2.47 -7.91
CA GLU A 233 -11.40 -1.72 -7.48
C GLU A 233 -11.19 -0.25 -7.83
N ILE A 234 -12.22 0.40 -8.39
CA ILE A 234 -12.12 1.78 -8.85
C ILE A 234 -13.34 2.55 -8.38
N ASP A 235 -13.18 3.18 -7.25
CA ASP A 235 -14.16 4.07 -6.68
C ASP A 235 -13.94 5.51 -7.17
N GLY A 236 -14.97 6.26 -7.15
CA GLY A 236 -14.93 7.64 -7.63
C GLY A 236 -14.76 8.65 -6.51
N PRO A 237 -14.89 9.94 -6.86
CA PRO A 237 -14.88 10.99 -5.89
C PRO A 237 -16.06 10.88 -4.91
N GLU A 238 -15.81 11.12 -3.63
CA GLU A 238 -16.83 11.20 -2.59
C GLU A 238 -17.39 12.62 -2.42
N GLY A 239 -16.61 13.64 -2.73
CA GLY A 239 -16.97 15.06 -2.66
C GLY A 239 -17.10 15.73 -4.01
N SER A 240 -16.96 17.06 -4.02
CA SER A 240 -17.09 17.88 -5.23
C SER A 240 -15.82 17.98 -6.08
N LEU A 241 -14.67 17.57 -5.56
CA LEU A 241 -13.43 17.48 -6.32
C LEU A 241 -13.52 16.31 -7.30
N PHE A 242 -13.35 16.59 -8.58
CA PHE A 242 -13.27 15.62 -9.65
C PHE A 242 -11.90 15.72 -10.31
N ASP A 243 -11.19 14.62 -10.37
CA ASP A 243 -9.94 14.51 -11.10
C ASP A 243 -9.84 13.11 -11.72
N SER A 244 -8.83 12.83 -12.52
CA SER A 244 -8.74 11.58 -13.27
C SER A 244 -7.36 10.93 -13.17
N PHE A 245 -7.36 9.64 -12.93
CA PHE A 245 -6.16 8.79 -12.93
C PHE A 245 -5.84 8.27 -14.35
N ILE A 246 -4.64 7.72 -14.48
CA ILE A 246 -4.21 6.99 -15.67
C ILE A 246 -3.67 5.61 -15.26
N LEU A 247 -4.26 4.55 -15.83
CA LEU A 247 -3.69 3.20 -15.80
C LEU A 247 -3.02 2.92 -17.15
N ASN A 248 -1.74 2.59 -17.13
CA ASN A 248 -0.97 2.40 -18.35
C ASN A 248 -0.11 1.13 -18.30
N ASN A 249 -0.35 0.20 -19.23
CA ASN A 249 0.39 -1.05 -19.33
C ASN A 249 0.26 -1.92 -18.06
N ILE A 250 -0.97 -2.34 -17.75
CA ILE A 250 -1.31 -3.16 -16.59
C ILE A 250 -1.66 -4.57 -17.05
N THR A 251 -1.12 -5.58 -16.38
CA THR A 251 -1.46 -6.99 -16.61
C THR A 251 -2.21 -7.54 -15.41
N LEU A 252 -3.40 -8.06 -15.65
CA LEU A 252 -4.25 -8.69 -14.65
C LEU A 252 -4.29 -10.19 -14.92
N ILE A 253 -3.93 -11.01 -13.93
CA ILE A 253 -3.91 -12.47 -14.03
C ILE A 253 -4.93 -13.03 -13.05
N GLY A 254 -6.03 -13.57 -13.58
CA GLY A 254 -7.08 -14.20 -12.78
C GLY A 254 -6.66 -15.56 -12.26
N ASN A 255 -7.40 -16.07 -11.27
CA ASN A 255 -7.28 -17.43 -10.76
C ASN A 255 -8.41 -18.32 -11.32
N GLU A 256 -8.36 -19.63 -11.04
CA GLU A 256 -9.40 -20.60 -11.47
C GLU A 256 -10.69 -20.52 -10.61
N ILE A 257 -10.68 -19.79 -9.51
CA ILE A 257 -11.67 -19.92 -8.42
C ILE A 257 -12.47 -18.62 -8.22
N THR A 258 -12.12 -17.50 -8.87
CA THR A 258 -12.90 -16.26 -8.76
C THR A 258 -14.37 -16.52 -9.08
N GLU A 259 -15.23 -16.51 -8.06
CA GLU A 259 -16.65 -16.88 -8.14
C GLU A 259 -17.41 -16.02 -9.13
N ASN A 260 -16.98 -14.80 -9.36
CA ASN A 260 -17.64 -13.83 -10.22
C ASN A 260 -16.98 -13.67 -11.59
N GLY A 261 -15.74 -14.12 -11.78
CA GLY A 261 -15.01 -14.00 -13.06
C GLY A 261 -14.74 -12.55 -13.48
N GLU A 262 -14.79 -11.63 -12.55
CA GLU A 262 -14.59 -10.22 -12.78
C GLU A 262 -13.16 -9.82 -12.42
N TYR A 263 -12.54 -9.00 -13.26
CA TYR A 263 -11.19 -8.47 -13.04
C TYR A 263 -11.21 -7.10 -12.39
N ALA A 264 -12.34 -6.41 -12.44
CA ALA A 264 -12.47 -5.05 -11.93
C ALA A 264 -13.90 -4.73 -11.50
N ASP A 265 -14.08 -4.17 -10.31
CA ASP A 265 -15.26 -3.38 -9.96
C ASP A 265 -15.03 -1.91 -10.33
N TYR A 266 -16.11 -1.24 -10.71
CA TYR A 266 -16.01 0.10 -11.28
C TYR A 266 -17.23 0.95 -10.95
N ARG A 267 -17.05 1.97 -10.14
CA ARG A 267 -18.12 2.92 -9.81
C ARG A 267 -18.39 3.90 -10.94
N SER A 268 -19.65 4.20 -11.15
CA SER A 268 -20.12 5.01 -12.30
C SER A 268 -19.64 6.47 -12.30
N ASN A 269 -19.16 6.99 -11.19
CA ASN A 269 -18.61 8.33 -11.03
C ASN A 269 -17.07 8.38 -11.03
N ALA A 270 -16.42 7.23 -11.13
CA ALA A 270 -14.97 7.18 -11.25
C ALA A 270 -14.53 7.81 -12.59
N MET A 271 -13.42 8.53 -12.55
CA MET A 271 -12.87 9.24 -13.71
C MET A 271 -11.41 8.81 -13.92
N GLY A 272 -11.16 8.21 -15.08
CA GLY A 272 -9.82 7.78 -15.42
C GLY A 272 -9.69 7.39 -16.88
N SER A 273 -8.48 7.08 -17.29
CA SER A 273 -8.17 6.53 -18.59
C SER A 273 -7.28 5.29 -18.47
N THR A 274 -7.55 4.32 -19.29
CA THR A 274 -6.80 3.07 -19.34
C THR A 274 -6.12 2.90 -20.69
N ASN A 275 -4.84 2.59 -20.68
CA ASN A 275 -4.07 2.29 -21.87
C ASN A 275 -3.35 0.95 -21.69
N ASN A 276 -3.51 0.02 -22.63
CA ASN A 276 -2.85 -1.29 -22.60
C ASN A 276 -3.13 -2.08 -21.32
N ILE A 277 -4.37 -2.42 -21.09
CA ILE A 277 -4.78 -3.35 -20.03
C ILE A 277 -4.86 -4.76 -20.62
N TYR A 278 -4.19 -5.72 -19.99
CA TYR A 278 -4.16 -7.12 -20.40
C TYR A 278 -4.73 -8.00 -19.29
N ALA A 279 -5.94 -8.52 -19.49
CA ALA A 279 -6.55 -9.49 -18.58
C ALA A 279 -6.30 -10.92 -19.09
N LEU A 280 -5.67 -11.75 -18.27
CA LEU A 280 -5.26 -13.09 -18.58
C LEU A 280 -5.91 -14.09 -17.63
N SER A 281 -6.56 -15.13 -18.16
CA SER A 281 -7.08 -16.24 -17.36
C SER A 281 -6.11 -17.42 -17.38
N LEU A 282 -5.82 -17.99 -16.21
CA LEU A 282 -4.99 -19.20 -16.10
C LEU A 282 -5.69 -20.48 -16.57
N ILE A 283 -7.01 -20.43 -16.85
CA ILE A 283 -7.81 -21.61 -17.28
C ILE A 283 -7.39 -22.12 -18.66
N HIS A 284 -6.57 -21.38 -19.40
CA HIS A 284 -6.29 -21.64 -20.82
C HIS A 284 -4.79 -21.78 -21.14
N ILE A 285 -3.95 -22.04 -20.16
CA ILE A 285 -2.52 -22.33 -20.38
C ILE A 285 -2.26 -23.84 -20.25
#